data_228906b00139757ac874f38771a36294
#
_entry.id   228906b00139757ac874f38771a36294
#
_cell.length_a   1.000
_cell.length_b   1.000
_cell.length_c   1.000
_cell.angle_alpha   90.00
_cell.angle_beta   90.00
_cell.angle_gamma   90.00
#
_symmetry.space_group_name_H-M   'P 1'
#
loop_
_entity.id
_entity.type
_entity.pdbx_description
1 polymer ?
#
loop_
_entity_poly.entity_id
_entity_poly.type
_entity_poly.pdbx_seq_one_letter_code
_entity_poly.pdbx_strand_id
1 'polypeptide(L)'
;MGSKERFKGNLHTHTTKSDGDETPEKVCEWFEKHDYDFLVLSDHNHLTLLDYESTGKSNLKMIPGEEVTAFASSNMARVHIGAIGINKLVEPVVCEDVITTLQMNIDHILEAGGIACINHPNFKWAFDHREMVKTEGAVGL
;
A
#
# COMPACT_ATOMS: atom_id res chain seq x y z
N MET A 1 24.23 -16.61 20.24
CA MET A 1 23.47 -15.52 19.61
C MET A 1 22.91 -16.09 18.33
N GLY A 2 21.58 -16.31 18.25
CA GLY A 2 20.95 -16.77 17.02
C GLY A 2 21.15 -15.74 15.91
N SER A 3 21.48 -16.20 14.71
CA SER A 3 21.50 -15.33 13.53
C SER A 3 20.09 -14.74 13.36
N LYS A 4 19.97 -13.42 13.31
CA LYS A 4 18.69 -12.80 12.90
C LYS A 4 18.47 -13.18 11.44
N GLU A 5 17.43 -13.92 11.17
CA GLU A 5 16.96 -14.12 9.80
C GLU A 5 16.59 -12.75 9.20
N ARG A 6 16.95 -12.57 7.95
CA ARG A 6 16.62 -11.35 7.19
C ARG A 6 15.76 -11.75 6.02
N PHE A 7 14.69 -11.02 5.81
CA PHE A 7 13.77 -11.20 4.69
C PHE A 7 13.87 -9.99 3.76
N LYS A 8 13.84 -10.26 2.46
CA LYS A 8 13.84 -9.25 1.41
C LYS A 8 12.44 -9.11 0.85
N GLY A 9 11.83 -7.96 0.98
CA GLY A 9 10.47 -7.75 0.51
C GLY A 9 10.27 -6.41 -0.16
N ASN A 10 9.13 -6.28 -0.85
CA ASN A 10 8.64 -5.02 -1.38
C ASN A 10 7.19 -4.81 -0.94
N LEU A 11 6.91 -3.61 -0.42
CA LEU A 11 5.61 -3.24 0.14
C LEU A 11 4.81 -2.27 -0.75
N HIS A 12 5.39 -1.85 -1.90
CA HIS A 12 4.75 -0.88 -2.80
C HIS A 12 5.07 -1.22 -4.25
N THR A 13 4.09 -1.73 -4.97
CA THR A 13 4.24 -2.18 -6.37
C THR A 13 2.90 -2.10 -7.09
N HIS A 14 2.88 -1.49 -8.26
CA HIS A 14 1.69 -1.39 -9.11
C HIS A 14 1.75 -2.39 -10.26
N THR A 15 0.57 -2.79 -10.72
CA THR A 15 0.38 -3.67 -11.86
C THR A 15 -0.58 -3.05 -12.88
N THR A 16 -0.88 -3.77 -13.96
CA THR A 16 -1.92 -3.35 -14.93
C THR A 16 -3.34 -3.35 -14.35
N LYS A 17 -3.52 -3.65 -13.06
CA LYS A 17 -4.80 -3.46 -12.35
C LYS A 17 -5.01 -2.01 -11.95
N SER A 18 -3.95 -1.19 -11.94
CA SER A 18 -3.99 0.26 -11.80
C SER A 18 -3.16 0.95 -12.89
N ASP A 19 -1.98 1.43 -12.59
CA ASP A 19 -1.15 2.22 -13.49
C ASP A 19 0.28 1.65 -13.69
N GLY A 20 0.50 0.40 -13.29
CA GLY A 20 1.73 -0.32 -13.57
C GLY A 20 1.78 -0.87 -15.01
N ASP A 21 2.98 -1.15 -15.49
CA ASP A 21 3.24 -1.53 -16.88
C ASP A 21 3.06 -3.03 -17.16
N GLU A 22 3.08 -3.88 -16.11
CA GLU A 22 3.04 -5.34 -16.26
C GLU A 22 1.91 -5.98 -15.46
N THR A 23 1.51 -7.21 -15.89
CA THR A 23 0.45 -7.96 -15.21
C THR A 23 0.89 -8.42 -13.81
N PRO A 24 -0.05 -8.67 -12.88
CA PRO A 24 0.27 -9.16 -11.55
C PRO A 24 1.20 -10.39 -11.57
N GLU A 25 0.95 -11.34 -12.48
CA GLU A 25 1.72 -12.58 -12.61
C GLU A 25 3.18 -12.29 -12.99
N LYS A 26 3.40 -11.42 -13.98
CA LYS A 26 4.75 -11.06 -14.44
C LYS A 26 5.52 -10.26 -13.39
N VAL A 27 4.82 -9.41 -12.64
CA VAL A 27 5.40 -8.69 -11.51
C VAL A 27 5.87 -9.70 -10.47
N CYS A 28 5.02 -10.66 -10.06
CA CYS A 28 5.41 -11.70 -9.11
C CYS A 28 6.60 -12.55 -9.61
N GLU A 29 6.57 -12.98 -10.88
CA GLU A 29 7.68 -13.72 -11.49
C GLU A 29 9.01 -12.96 -11.43
N TRP A 30 8.97 -11.64 -11.63
CA TRP A 30 10.15 -10.81 -11.55
C TRP A 30 10.71 -10.75 -10.12
N PHE A 31 9.86 -10.51 -9.11
CA PHE A 31 10.29 -10.46 -7.72
C PHE A 31 10.81 -11.80 -7.22
N GLU A 32 10.15 -12.91 -7.56
CA GLU A 32 10.61 -14.26 -7.27
C GLU A 32 12.00 -14.54 -7.86
N LYS A 33 12.18 -14.21 -9.15
CA LYS A 33 13.47 -14.39 -9.85
C LYS A 33 14.62 -13.58 -9.24
N HIS A 34 14.29 -12.51 -8.50
CA HIS A 34 15.26 -11.65 -7.83
C HIS A 34 15.37 -11.92 -6.33
N ASP A 35 14.97 -13.13 -5.88
CA ASP A 35 15.11 -13.61 -4.50
C ASP A 35 14.43 -12.70 -3.47
N TYR A 36 13.18 -12.26 -3.75
CA TYR A 36 12.32 -11.62 -2.78
C TYR A 36 11.54 -12.67 -2.00
N ASP A 37 11.41 -12.48 -0.67
CA ASP A 37 10.70 -13.37 0.22
C ASP A 37 9.22 -13.03 0.32
N PHE A 38 8.87 -11.72 0.18
CA PHE A 38 7.47 -11.28 0.21
C PHE A 38 7.21 -10.08 -0.70
N LEU A 39 5.94 -9.92 -1.09
CA LEU A 39 5.47 -8.86 -1.99
C LEU A 39 4.07 -8.40 -1.63
N VAL A 40 3.85 -7.09 -1.70
CA VAL A 40 2.52 -6.46 -1.75
C VAL A 40 2.29 -5.93 -3.16
N LEU A 41 1.22 -6.36 -3.80
CA LEU A 41 0.67 -5.69 -4.98
C LEU A 41 -0.25 -4.58 -4.47
N SER A 42 0.20 -3.33 -4.59
CA SER A 42 -0.47 -2.16 -4.00
C SER A 42 -1.13 -1.30 -5.07
N ASP A 43 -1.92 -1.93 -5.94
CA ASP A 43 -2.65 -1.22 -6.98
C ASP A 43 -3.58 -0.13 -6.40
N HIS A 44 -3.73 0.99 -7.08
CA HIS A 44 -4.57 2.10 -6.64
C HIS A 44 -6.04 1.69 -6.48
N ASN A 45 -6.56 1.79 -5.24
CA ASN A 45 -7.96 1.50 -4.90
C ASN A 45 -8.43 0.13 -5.45
N HIS A 46 -7.52 -0.83 -5.46
CA HIS A 46 -7.79 -2.16 -5.98
C HIS A 46 -7.01 -3.21 -5.19
N LEU A 47 -7.74 -4.12 -4.55
CA LEU A 47 -7.13 -5.25 -3.85
C LEU A 47 -6.84 -6.38 -4.84
N THR A 48 -5.61 -6.43 -5.32
CA THR A 48 -5.14 -7.49 -6.22
C THR A 48 -4.78 -8.72 -5.42
N LEU A 49 -5.64 -9.75 -5.46
CA LEU A 49 -5.39 -11.04 -4.85
C LEU A 49 -4.91 -12.03 -5.90
N LEU A 50 -3.70 -12.54 -5.74
CA LEU A 50 -3.12 -13.57 -6.59
C LEU A 50 -2.68 -14.74 -5.71
N ASP A 51 -3.24 -15.92 -5.97
CA ASP A 51 -2.81 -17.16 -5.30
C ASP A 51 -1.53 -17.70 -5.96
N TYR A 52 -0.45 -16.94 -5.81
CA TYR A 52 0.83 -17.24 -6.42
C TYR A 52 1.55 -18.40 -5.71
N GLU A 53 1.32 -18.54 -4.40
CA GLU A 53 1.91 -19.60 -3.57
C GLU A 53 1.35 -21.00 -3.93
N SER A 54 0.09 -21.08 -4.39
CA SER A 54 -0.57 -22.36 -4.70
C SER A 54 0.02 -23.10 -5.88
N THR A 55 0.83 -22.42 -6.71
CA THR A 55 1.51 -23.07 -7.85
C THR A 55 2.59 -24.06 -7.42
N GLY A 56 2.94 -24.10 -6.12
CA GLY A 56 3.93 -25.02 -5.54
C GLY A 56 5.37 -24.83 -6.04
N LYS A 57 5.62 -23.75 -6.76
CA LYS A 57 6.93 -23.41 -7.34
C LYS A 57 7.55 -22.19 -6.69
N SER A 58 6.77 -21.40 -5.94
CA SER A 58 7.19 -20.12 -5.40
C SER A 58 7.43 -20.16 -3.91
N ASN A 59 8.51 -19.50 -3.49
CA ASN A 59 8.72 -19.14 -2.07
C ASN A 59 8.29 -17.70 -1.79
N LEU A 60 7.83 -16.95 -2.80
CA LEU A 60 7.40 -15.57 -2.67
C LEU A 60 6.05 -15.51 -1.95
N LYS A 61 6.05 -14.93 -0.77
CA LYS A 61 4.83 -14.75 0.04
C LYS A 61 4.07 -13.50 -0.39
N MET A 62 2.83 -13.68 -0.80
CA MET A 62 1.94 -12.57 -1.11
C MET A 62 1.29 -12.02 0.16
N ILE A 63 1.43 -10.71 0.38
CA ILE A 63 0.76 -9.98 1.46
C ILE A 63 -0.35 -9.15 0.81
N PRO A 64 -1.63 -9.33 1.18
CA PRO A 64 -2.72 -8.54 0.63
C PRO A 64 -2.53 -7.05 0.93
N GLY A 65 -2.75 -6.20 -0.06
CA GLY A 65 -2.64 -4.76 0.13
C GLY A 65 -3.08 -3.97 -1.10
N GLU A 66 -3.20 -2.69 -0.91
CA GLU A 66 -3.51 -1.70 -1.95
C GLU A 66 -2.89 -0.36 -1.61
N GLU A 67 -2.87 0.56 -2.55
CA GLU A 67 -2.62 1.97 -2.27
C GLU A 67 -3.95 2.73 -2.28
N VAL A 68 -4.47 3.05 -1.09
CA VAL A 68 -5.66 3.88 -0.94
C VAL A 68 -5.34 5.28 -1.46
N THR A 69 -6.00 5.67 -2.54
CA THR A 69 -5.78 6.94 -3.22
C THR A 69 -7.04 7.78 -3.13
N ALA A 70 -6.95 8.89 -2.39
CA ALA A 70 -8.01 9.85 -2.18
C ALA A 70 -7.52 11.29 -2.48
N PHE A 71 -8.35 12.28 -2.22
CA PHE A 71 -8.00 13.69 -2.32
C PHE A 71 -8.80 14.54 -1.33
N ALA A 72 -8.23 15.67 -0.92
CA ALA A 72 -8.95 16.68 -0.17
C ALA A 72 -9.79 17.55 -1.13
N SER A 73 -11.09 17.69 -0.89
CA SER A 73 -11.99 18.35 -1.84
C SER A 73 -11.79 19.87 -1.95
N SER A 74 -11.24 20.51 -0.91
CA SER A 74 -11.03 21.96 -0.89
C SER A 74 -9.91 22.44 -1.84
N ASN A 75 -8.89 21.60 -2.06
CA ASN A 75 -7.70 21.98 -2.84
C ASN A 75 -7.22 20.92 -3.83
N MET A 76 -7.93 19.81 -3.92
CA MET A 76 -7.59 18.64 -4.77
C MET A 76 -6.23 18.01 -4.44
N ALA A 77 -5.69 18.26 -3.25
CA ALA A 77 -4.46 17.63 -2.78
C ALA A 77 -4.66 16.12 -2.67
N ARG A 78 -3.84 15.35 -3.37
CA ARG A 78 -3.91 13.89 -3.37
C ARG A 78 -3.24 13.33 -2.13
N VAL A 79 -3.83 12.29 -1.57
CA VAL A 79 -3.26 11.49 -0.50
C VAL A 79 -3.14 10.05 -0.98
N HIS A 80 -2.00 9.43 -0.71
CA HIS A 80 -1.72 8.05 -1.05
C HIS A 80 -1.28 7.33 0.23
N ILE A 81 -1.97 6.26 0.58
CA ILE A 81 -1.70 5.52 1.82
C ILE A 81 -1.61 4.04 1.50
N GLY A 82 -0.46 3.44 1.74
CA GLY A 82 -0.27 2.00 1.63
C GLY A 82 -1.09 1.29 2.72
N ALA A 83 -1.99 0.42 2.29
CA ALA A 83 -2.78 -0.46 3.14
C ALA A 83 -2.20 -1.87 3.06
N ILE A 84 -1.45 -2.29 4.08
CA ILE A 84 -0.66 -3.52 4.07
C ILE A 84 -1.30 -4.55 5.00
N GLY A 85 -1.52 -5.77 4.53
CA GLY A 85 -2.08 -6.87 5.32
C GLY A 85 -3.59 -6.75 5.57
N ILE A 86 -4.30 -6.03 4.73
CA ILE A 86 -5.75 -5.86 4.82
C ILE A 86 -6.49 -7.15 4.46
N ASN A 87 -7.67 -7.34 5.06
CA ASN A 87 -8.52 -8.51 4.80
C ASN A 87 -9.68 -8.24 3.83
N LYS A 88 -9.86 -6.99 3.41
CA LYS A 88 -10.88 -6.51 2.47
C LYS A 88 -10.41 -5.23 1.80
N LEU A 89 -10.98 -4.93 0.64
CA LEU A 89 -10.79 -3.64 -0.03
C LEU A 89 -11.19 -2.48 0.90
N VAL A 90 -10.38 -1.43 0.91
CA VAL A 90 -10.63 -0.18 1.63
C VAL A 90 -11.05 0.89 0.62
N GLU A 91 -12.32 1.23 0.62
CA GLU A 91 -12.83 2.29 -0.25
C GLU A 91 -12.30 3.66 0.19
N PRO A 92 -11.78 4.48 -0.75
CA PRO A 92 -11.20 5.77 -0.41
C PRO A 92 -12.26 6.76 0.08
N VAL A 93 -11.93 7.49 1.13
CA VAL A 93 -12.77 8.57 1.69
C VAL A 93 -12.23 9.92 1.29
N VAL A 94 -13.09 10.77 0.75
CA VAL A 94 -12.83 12.15 0.38
C VAL A 94 -13.39 13.08 1.45
N CYS A 95 -12.53 13.88 2.08
CA CYS A 95 -12.93 14.90 3.03
C CYS A 95 -12.59 16.30 2.53
N GLU A 96 -12.95 17.35 3.29
CA GLU A 96 -12.71 18.72 2.88
C GLU A 96 -11.21 19.06 2.87
N ASP A 97 -10.49 18.72 3.93
CA ASP A 97 -9.08 19.02 4.12
C ASP A 97 -8.19 17.76 4.12
N VAL A 98 -6.88 17.98 3.97
CA VAL A 98 -5.88 16.90 3.87
C VAL A 98 -5.79 16.07 5.16
N ILE A 99 -5.82 16.72 6.33
CA ILE A 99 -5.63 16.04 7.62
C ILE A 99 -6.78 15.08 7.87
N THR A 100 -8.01 15.56 7.69
CA THR A 100 -9.21 14.73 7.85
C THR A 100 -9.25 13.62 6.81
N THR A 101 -8.85 13.90 5.55
CA THR A 101 -8.77 12.88 4.50
C THR A 101 -7.75 11.80 4.85
N LEU A 102 -6.55 12.17 5.31
CA LEU A 102 -5.55 11.23 5.78
C LEU A 102 -6.07 10.38 6.93
N GLN A 103 -6.59 11.02 7.99
CA GLN A 103 -7.04 10.32 9.19
C GLN A 103 -8.14 9.31 8.90
N MET A 104 -9.18 9.71 8.17
CA MET A 104 -10.29 8.81 7.85
C MET A 104 -9.84 7.58 7.04
N ASN A 105 -8.94 7.76 6.09
CA ASN A 105 -8.43 6.63 5.32
C ASN A 105 -7.49 5.74 6.15
N ILE A 106 -6.67 6.31 7.05
CA ILE A 106 -5.87 5.56 8.01
C ILE A 106 -6.78 4.70 8.89
N ASP A 107 -7.83 5.29 9.47
CA ASP A 107 -8.76 4.58 10.36
C ASP A 107 -9.44 3.40 9.63
N HIS A 108 -9.89 3.58 8.39
CA HIS A 108 -10.48 2.52 7.58
C HIS A 108 -9.48 1.38 7.26
N ILE A 109 -8.20 1.71 7.02
CA ILE A 109 -7.15 0.70 6.83
C ILE A 109 -6.96 -0.13 8.10
N LEU A 110 -6.91 0.53 9.27
CA LEU A 110 -6.80 -0.14 10.57
C LEU A 110 -8.02 -1.02 10.86
N GLU A 111 -9.23 -0.55 10.56
CA GLU A 111 -10.48 -1.32 10.66
C GLU A 111 -10.50 -2.54 9.71
N ALA A 112 -9.82 -2.45 8.57
CA ALA A 112 -9.62 -3.59 7.67
C ALA A 112 -8.53 -4.57 8.15
N GLY A 113 -7.97 -4.35 9.33
CA GLY A 113 -6.94 -5.19 9.96
C GLY A 113 -5.53 -4.95 9.42
N GLY A 114 -5.34 -3.93 8.60
CA GLY A 114 -4.07 -3.61 7.96
C GLY A 114 -3.19 -2.66 8.76
N ILE A 115 -2.04 -2.37 8.17
CA ILE A 115 -1.07 -1.36 8.60
C ILE A 115 -1.14 -0.22 7.59
N ALA A 116 -1.28 1.02 8.08
CA ALA A 116 -1.29 2.22 7.24
C ALA A 116 0.10 2.83 7.15
N CYS A 117 0.55 3.11 5.91
CA CYS A 117 1.82 3.78 5.63
C CYS A 117 1.56 4.96 4.69
N ILE A 118 1.86 6.20 5.11
CA ILE A 118 1.68 7.38 4.25
C ILE A 118 2.77 7.38 3.17
N ASN A 119 2.36 7.33 1.91
CA ASN A 119 3.27 7.26 0.78
C ASN A 119 3.60 8.67 0.24
N HIS A 120 4.84 8.89 -0.18
CA HIS A 120 5.36 10.06 -0.94
C HIS A 120 4.54 11.37 -0.77
N PRO A 121 4.46 11.96 0.42
CA PRO A 121 3.59 13.11 0.74
C PRO A 121 3.83 14.31 -0.17
N ASN A 122 5.07 14.51 -0.63
CA ASN A 122 5.45 15.58 -1.55
C ASN A 122 5.05 15.32 -3.02
N PHE A 123 4.35 14.24 -3.32
CA PHE A 123 3.89 13.96 -4.68
C PHE A 123 2.98 15.11 -5.16
N LYS A 124 3.42 15.77 -6.22
CA LYS A 124 2.77 16.99 -6.75
C LYS A 124 2.55 18.09 -5.69
N TRP A 125 3.40 18.14 -4.67
CA TRP A 125 3.34 19.12 -3.56
C TRP A 125 2.01 19.10 -2.80
N ALA A 126 1.44 17.92 -2.63
CA ALA A 126 0.10 17.75 -2.05
C ALA A 126 0.05 18.18 -0.58
N PHE A 127 0.99 17.71 0.24
CA PHE A 127 1.12 18.04 1.66
C PHE A 127 2.53 17.70 2.15
N ASP A 128 2.83 18.03 3.41
CA ASP A 128 4.13 17.76 4.02
C ASP A 128 4.00 17.27 5.48
N HIS A 129 5.11 17.31 6.20
CA HIS A 129 5.17 16.85 7.60
C HIS A 129 4.21 17.59 8.54
N ARG A 130 3.78 18.82 8.21
CA ARG A 130 2.88 19.64 9.05
C ARG A 130 1.46 19.07 9.11
N GLU A 131 1.02 18.43 8.05
CA GLU A 131 -0.24 17.68 7.99
C GLU A 131 -0.08 16.31 8.63
N MET A 132 1.01 15.61 8.30
CA MET A 132 1.26 14.24 8.75
C MET A 132 1.37 14.10 10.27
N VAL A 133 2.05 15.02 10.95
CA VAL A 133 2.21 14.98 12.41
C VAL A 133 0.91 15.20 13.19
N LYS A 134 -0.18 15.53 12.50
CA LYS A 134 -1.52 15.71 13.07
C LYS A 134 -2.40 14.47 12.88
N THR A 135 -1.89 13.43 12.26
CA THR A 135 -2.59 12.15 12.09
C THR A 135 -2.00 11.09 13.01
N GLU A 136 -2.81 10.11 13.37
CA GLU A 136 -2.44 9.02 14.25
C GLU A 136 -2.66 7.66 13.55
N GLY A 137 -1.93 6.62 13.99
CA GLY A 137 -2.14 5.26 13.53
C GLY A 137 -1.33 4.84 12.30
N ALA A 138 -0.74 5.75 11.54
CA ALA A 138 0.22 5.39 10.51
C ALA A 138 1.58 5.00 11.12
N VAL A 139 2.25 3.99 10.54
CA VAL A 139 3.51 3.42 11.10
C VAL A 139 4.77 3.92 10.41
N GLY A 140 4.67 4.75 9.39
CA GLY A 140 5.85 5.25 8.67
C GLY A 140 5.53 6.02 7.40
N LEU A 141 6.58 6.31 6.71
CA LEU A 141 6.68 6.93 5.40
C LEU A 141 7.33 5.94 4.45
#